data_3d1dc827a924a011486643f9627d5b14
#
_entry.id   3d1dc827a924a011486643f9627d5b14
#
_cell.length_a   1.000
_cell.length_b   1.000
_cell.length_c   1.000
_cell.angle_alpha   90.00
_cell.angle_beta   90.00
_cell.angle_gamma   90.00
#
_symmetry.space_group_name_H-M   'P 1'
#
loop_
_entity.id
_entity.type
_entity.pdbx_description
1 polymer ?
#
loop_
_entity_poly.entity_id
_entity_poly.type
_entity_poly.pdbx_seq_one_letter_code
_entity_poly.pdbx_strand_id
1 'polypeptide(L)'
;TALARAAANLVVNAAEHARSRVAVSCDVAGGHLVIAVADDGPGFSPAALERGCERLFTADSSRSSRDGGRHYGLGLHAASEAASAHGGSVSLANSPSGGAVATIAVPL
;
A
#
# COMPACT_ATOMS: atom_id res chain seq x y z
N THR A 1 -4.43 -5.21 -16.22
CA THR A 1 -5.01 -3.88 -16.12
C THR A 1 -4.27 -3.03 -15.12
N ALA A 2 -4.55 -1.75 -15.11
CA ALA A 2 -3.90 -0.86 -14.16
C ALA A 2 -4.27 -1.23 -12.72
N LEU A 3 -5.50 -1.64 -12.49
CA LEU A 3 -5.91 -2.01 -11.15
C LEU A 3 -5.21 -3.29 -10.68
N ALA A 4 -5.07 -4.26 -11.58
CA ALA A 4 -4.35 -5.48 -11.23
C ALA A 4 -2.90 -5.18 -10.91
N ARG A 5 -2.32 -4.26 -11.64
CA ARG A 5 -0.95 -3.86 -11.40
C ARG A 5 -0.80 -3.14 -10.07
N ALA A 6 -1.80 -2.31 -9.73
CA ALA A 6 -1.80 -1.64 -8.45
C ALA A 6 -1.83 -2.65 -7.30
N ALA A 7 -2.69 -3.65 -7.41
CA ALA A 7 -2.77 -4.68 -6.39
C ALA A 7 -1.45 -5.45 -6.30
N ALA A 8 -0.85 -5.77 -7.43
CA ALA A 8 0.43 -6.46 -7.45
C ALA A 8 1.52 -5.62 -6.79
N ASN A 9 1.51 -4.31 -7.01
CA ASN A 9 2.47 -3.43 -6.37
C ASN A 9 2.32 -3.46 -4.85
N LEU A 10 1.11 -3.50 -4.35
CA LEU A 10 0.89 -3.58 -2.92
C LEU A 10 1.38 -4.90 -2.36
N VAL A 11 1.16 -5.99 -3.10
CA VAL A 11 1.62 -7.30 -2.65
C VAL A 11 3.14 -7.37 -2.62
N VAL A 12 3.81 -6.84 -3.64
CA VAL A 12 5.26 -6.83 -3.67
C VAL A 12 5.80 -6.00 -2.51
N ASN A 13 5.19 -4.85 -2.28
CA ASN A 13 5.60 -3.99 -1.20
C ASN A 13 5.42 -4.69 0.16
N ALA A 14 4.30 -5.35 0.36
CA ALA A 14 4.05 -6.08 1.59
C ALA A 14 5.05 -7.21 1.78
N ALA A 15 5.36 -7.92 0.71
CA ALA A 15 6.31 -9.02 0.78
C ALA A 15 7.70 -8.56 1.17
N GLU A 16 8.06 -7.35 0.75
CA GLU A 16 9.38 -6.82 1.08
C GLU A 16 9.49 -6.51 2.58
N HIS A 17 8.39 -6.21 3.22
CA HIS A 17 8.41 -5.81 4.63
C HIS A 17 7.89 -6.89 5.57
N ALA A 18 7.25 -7.91 5.06
CA ALA A 18 6.66 -8.95 5.89
C ALA A 18 7.74 -9.78 6.57
N ARG A 19 7.43 -10.25 7.75
CA ARG A 19 8.31 -11.20 8.42
C ARG A 19 8.07 -12.60 7.91
N SER A 20 6.82 -12.99 7.77
CA SER A 20 6.51 -14.35 7.32
C SER A 20 5.22 -14.46 6.55
N ARG A 21 4.37 -13.46 6.54
CA ARG A 21 3.05 -13.63 5.94
C ARG A 21 2.53 -12.38 5.27
N VAL A 22 1.91 -12.56 4.12
CA VAL A 22 1.15 -11.51 3.44
C VAL A 22 -0.24 -12.07 3.20
N ALA A 23 -1.27 -11.34 3.58
CA ALA A 23 -2.65 -11.75 3.37
C ALA A 23 -3.32 -10.74 2.45
N VAL A 24 -4.04 -11.26 1.46
CA VAL A 24 -4.76 -10.42 0.50
C VAL A 24 -6.23 -10.77 0.60
N SER A 25 -7.08 -9.77 0.72
CA SER A 25 -8.52 -9.99 0.72
C SER A 25 -9.16 -9.07 -0.29
N CYS A 26 -10.32 -9.49 -0.78
CA CYS A 26 -11.05 -8.76 -1.80
C CYS A 26 -12.52 -8.86 -1.49
N ASP A 27 -13.18 -7.73 -1.35
CA ASP A 27 -14.58 -7.69 -0.98
C ASP A 27 -15.31 -6.61 -1.74
N VAL A 28 -16.63 -6.69 -1.74
CA VAL A 28 -17.46 -5.63 -2.28
C VAL A 28 -18.25 -5.05 -1.11
N ALA A 29 -18.09 -3.78 -0.89
CA ALA A 29 -18.77 -3.12 0.25
C ALA A 29 -19.12 -1.69 -0.15
N GLY A 30 -20.36 -1.31 0.13
CA GLY A 30 -20.80 0.07 -0.10
C GLY A 30 -20.66 0.54 -1.53
N GLY A 31 -20.82 -0.34 -2.50
CA GLY A 31 -20.69 0.04 -3.90
C GLY A 31 -19.24 0.15 -4.37
N HIS A 32 -18.31 -0.39 -3.57
CA HIS A 32 -16.91 -0.34 -3.92
C HIS A 32 -16.30 -1.74 -3.93
N LEU A 33 -15.31 -1.91 -4.78
CA LEU A 33 -14.44 -3.08 -4.71
C LEU A 33 -13.30 -2.70 -3.78
N VAL A 34 -13.07 -3.50 -2.76
CA VAL A 34 -12.07 -3.21 -1.75
C VAL A 34 -11.04 -4.34 -1.74
N ILE A 35 -9.79 -3.99 -1.98
CA ILE A 35 -8.70 -4.97 -1.96
C ILE A 35 -7.74 -4.56 -0.85
N ALA A 36 -7.58 -5.42 0.13
CA ALA A 36 -6.70 -5.13 1.26
C ALA A 36 -5.51 -6.07 1.25
N VAL A 37 -4.33 -5.53 1.45
CA VAL A 37 -3.10 -6.29 1.50
C VAL A 37 -2.45 -6.03 2.86
N ALA A 38 -2.33 -7.07 3.65
CA ALA A 38 -1.80 -6.97 5.01
C ALA A 38 -0.54 -7.80 5.15
N ASP A 39 0.42 -7.32 5.93
CA ASP A 39 1.62 -8.09 6.22
C ASP A 39 1.83 -8.15 7.72
N ASP A 40 2.77 -8.97 8.15
CA ASP A 40 3.10 -9.12 9.56
C ASP A 40 4.44 -8.50 9.90
N GLY A 41 4.84 -7.50 9.16
CA GLY A 41 6.09 -6.79 9.40
C GLY A 41 5.94 -5.71 10.47
N PRO A 42 6.84 -4.75 10.48
CA PRO A 42 6.83 -3.72 11.52
C PRO A 42 5.72 -2.68 11.37
N GLY A 43 5.02 -2.68 10.25
CA GLY A 43 4.00 -1.68 10.01
C GLY A 43 4.57 -0.43 9.36
N PHE A 44 3.68 0.49 9.02
CA PHE A 44 4.11 1.76 8.44
C PHE A 44 4.61 2.67 9.55
N SER A 45 5.63 3.47 9.24
CA SER A 45 6.11 4.48 10.17
C SER A 45 5.06 5.58 10.31
N PRO A 46 5.13 6.39 11.36
CA PRO A 46 4.22 7.52 11.48
C PRO A 46 4.30 8.46 10.28
N ALA A 47 5.49 8.66 9.73
CA ALA A 47 5.64 9.52 8.57
C ALA A 47 4.94 8.92 7.35
N ALA A 48 5.04 7.60 7.18
CA ALA A 48 4.37 6.94 6.07
C ALA A 48 2.85 7.03 6.21
N LEU A 49 2.34 6.86 7.42
CA LEU A 49 0.91 6.98 7.63
C LEU A 49 0.43 8.40 7.35
N GLU A 50 1.20 9.37 7.73
CA GLU A 50 0.81 10.74 7.53
C GLU A 50 0.87 11.16 6.08
N ARG A 51 1.93 10.79 5.40
CA ARG A 51 2.09 11.19 4.02
C ARG A 51 1.35 10.29 3.06
N GLY A 52 1.09 9.10 3.49
CA GLY A 52 0.35 8.15 2.68
C GLY A 52 1.08 7.82 1.40
N CYS A 53 0.47 8.08 0.28
CA CYS A 53 1.02 7.70 -1.02
C CYS A 53 1.64 8.86 -1.76
N GLU A 54 2.03 9.90 -1.06
CA GLU A 54 2.66 11.04 -1.70
C GLU A 54 3.94 10.64 -2.39
N ARG A 55 4.12 11.16 -3.57
CA ARG A 55 5.26 10.81 -4.36
C ARG A 55 6.58 11.21 -3.73
N LEU A 56 6.63 12.41 -3.21
CA LEU A 56 7.88 12.89 -2.69
C LEU A 56 8.34 12.27 -1.39
N PHE A 57 7.50 11.46 -0.81
CA PHE A 57 7.91 10.74 0.38
C PHE A 57 9.14 9.91 0.10
N THR A 58 9.28 9.41 -1.11
CA THR A 58 10.43 8.62 -1.42
C THR A 58 11.71 9.39 -1.35
N ALA A 59 11.66 10.67 -1.55
CA ALA A 59 12.87 11.43 -1.51
C ALA A 59 13.51 11.40 -0.14
N ASP A 60 12.71 11.40 0.87
CA ASP A 60 13.23 11.32 2.18
C ASP A 60 13.78 9.99 2.49
N SER A 61 13.13 8.98 2.07
CA SER A 61 13.59 7.69 2.38
C SER A 61 14.72 7.29 1.52
N SER A 62 14.94 7.97 0.46
CA SER A 62 15.88 7.51 -0.50
C SER A 62 17.28 7.48 0.06
N ARG A 63 17.55 8.26 1.07
CA ARG A 63 18.82 8.19 1.58
C ARG A 63 19.02 7.03 2.38
N SER A 64 18.14 6.70 3.14
CA SER A 64 18.30 5.59 3.95
C SER A 64 17.96 4.44 3.22
N SER A 65 17.65 4.54 2.06
CA SER A 65 17.04 3.47 1.64
C SER A 65 17.56 2.79 0.59
N ARG A 66 18.65 2.78 0.42
CA ARG A 66 19.04 1.94 -0.49
C ARG A 66 18.34 0.71 -0.27
N ASP A 67 17.50 0.57 0.65
CA ASP A 67 16.80 -0.64 0.92
C ASP A 67 15.39 -0.45 0.56
N GLY A 68 14.51 -0.80 1.31
CA GLY A 68 13.11 -0.89 0.97
C GLY A 68 12.36 0.40 0.88
N GLY A 69 12.92 1.46 1.38
CA GLY A 69 12.20 2.70 1.40
C GLY A 69 11.74 3.18 0.06
N ARG A 70 12.51 2.89 -0.96
CA ARG A 70 12.11 3.28 -2.27
C ARG A 70 10.87 2.58 -2.73
N HIS A 71 10.74 1.32 -2.41
CA HIS A 71 9.56 0.57 -2.78
C HIS A 71 8.32 1.11 -2.11
N TYR A 72 8.41 1.52 -0.86
CA TYR A 72 7.28 2.12 -0.21
C TYR A 72 6.80 3.28 -1.03
N GLY A 73 7.66 4.22 -1.37
CA GLY A 73 7.24 5.42 -2.05
C GLY A 73 6.77 5.17 -3.46
N LEU A 74 7.53 4.40 -4.22
CA LEU A 74 7.18 4.19 -5.61
C LEU A 74 6.02 3.24 -5.79
N GLY A 75 6.01 2.16 -5.05
CA GLY A 75 4.93 1.18 -5.18
C GLY A 75 3.60 1.73 -4.71
N LEU A 76 3.60 2.42 -3.58
CA LEU A 76 2.36 2.98 -3.06
C LEU A 76 1.85 4.12 -3.92
N HIS A 77 2.76 4.94 -4.44
CA HIS A 77 2.36 6.03 -5.32
C HIS A 77 1.75 5.49 -6.61
N ALA A 78 2.35 4.47 -7.19
CA ALA A 78 1.82 3.87 -8.41
C ALA A 78 0.45 3.26 -8.16
N ALA A 79 0.27 2.60 -7.01
CA ALA A 79 -1.02 2.03 -6.66
C ALA A 79 -2.08 3.12 -6.48
N SER A 80 -1.69 4.21 -5.84
CA SER A 80 -2.59 5.33 -5.63
C SER A 80 -3.01 5.96 -6.94
N GLU A 81 -2.07 6.12 -7.87
CA GLU A 81 -2.41 6.68 -9.17
C GLU A 81 -3.36 5.77 -9.93
N ALA A 82 -3.15 4.47 -9.89
CA ALA A 82 -4.03 3.54 -10.57
C ALA A 82 -5.43 3.54 -9.96
N ALA A 83 -5.52 3.57 -8.63
CA ALA A 83 -6.80 3.63 -7.97
C ALA A 83 -7.53 4.93 -8.31
N SER A 84 -6.80 6.03 -8.31
CA SER A 84 -7.37 7.32 -8.63
C SER A 84 -7.91 7.35 -10.07
N ALA A 85 -7.22 6.73 -10.99
CA ALA A 85 -7.66 6.65 -12.37
C ALA A 85 -8.97 5.88 -12.50
N HIS A 86 -9.29 5.03 -11.52
CA HIS A 86 -10.55 4.31 -11.49
C HIS A 86 -11.57 4.98 -10.55
N GLY A 87 -11.28 6.17 -10.10
CA GLY A 87 -12.20 6.89 -9.23
C GLY A 87 -12.10 6.50 -7.77
N GLY A 88 -11.05 5.84 -7.38
CA GLY A 88 -10.90 5.33 -6.04
C GLY A 88 -9.70 5.89 -5.30
N SER A 89 -9.26 5.18 -4.28
CA SER A 89 -8.16 5.65 -3.45
C SER A 89 -7.45 4.48 -2.78
N VAL A 90 -6.27 4.78 -2.23
CA VAL A 90 -5.52 3.83 -1.43
C VAL A 90 -5.38 4.42 -0.04
N SER A 91 -5.59 3.62 0.97
CA SER A 91 -5.42 4.04 2.36
C SER A 91 -4.44 3.11 3.06
N LEU A 92 -3.73 3.64 4.05
CA LEU A 92 -2.73 2.91 4.79
C LEU A 92 -3.08 2.90 6.25
N ALA A 93 -2.84 1.78 6.92
CA ALA A 93 -3.09 1.67 8.35
C ALA A 93 -2.16 0.61 8.93
N ASN A 94 -2.04 0.60 10.25
CA ASN A 94 -1.34 -0.47 10.93
C ASN A 94 -2.38 -1.31 11.66
N SER A 95 -2.15 -2.62 11.64
CA SER A 95 -3.06 -3.54 12.31
C SER A 95 -2.81 -3.50 13.81
N PRO A 96 -3.86 -3.58 14.63
CA PRO A 96 -3.66 -3.65 16.08
C PRO A 96 -2.79 -4.83 16.51
N SER A 97 -2.79 -5.89 15.74
CA SER A 97 -1.97 -7.05 16.08
C SER A 97 -0.57 -6.95 15.50
N GLY A 98 -0.25 -5.87 14.87
CA GLY A 98 1.06 -5.66 14.26
C GLY A 98 0.98 -5.82 12.76
N GLY A 99 1.85 -5.10 12.07
CA GLY A 99 1.90 -5.18 10.62
C GLY A 99 1.17 -4.05 9.92
N ALA A 100 1.37 -3.97 8.63
CA ALA A 100 0.84 -2.91 7.80
C ALA A 100 -0.33 -3.41 6.97
N VAL A 101 -1.29 -2.54 6.71
CA VAL A 101 -2.42 -2.84 5.84
C VAL A 101 -2.54 -1.72 4.83
N ALA A 102 -2.51 -2.06 3.55
CA ALA A 102 -2.75 -1.11 2.47
C ALA A 102 -4.04 -1.54 1.77
N THR A 103 -4.94 -0.62 1.56
CA THR A 103 -6.26 -0.93 1.00
C THR A 103 -6.55 -0.08 -0.21
N ILE A 104 -6.97 -0.73 -1.29
CA ILE A 104 -7.47 -0.05 -2.47
C ILE A 104 -8.99 -0.13 -2.44
N ALA A 105 -9.65 0.99 -2.63
CA ALA A 105 -11.11 1.02 -2.75
C ALA A 105 -11.46 1.76 -4.03
N VAL A 106 -12.18 1.11 -4.93
CA VAL A 106 -12.60 1.73 -6.18
C VAL A 106 -14.10 1.52 -6.37
N PRO A 107 -14.80 2.49 -6.93
CA PRO A 107 -16.24 2.32 -7.16
C PRO A 107 -16.51 1.24 -8.20
N LEU A 108 -17.58 0.54 -8.02
CA LEU A 108 -18.01 -0.48 -8.96
C LEU A 108 -18.67 0.15 -10.17
#